data_5f03ecfc8d2159814c162056ca100f73
#
_entry.id   5f03ecfc8d2159814c162056ca100f73
#
_cell.length_a   1.000
_cell.length_b   1.000
_cell.length_c   1.000
_cell.angle_alpha   90.00
_cell.angle_beta   90.00
_cell.angle_gamma   90.00
#
_symmetry.space_group_name_H-M   'P 1'
#
loop_
_entity.id
_entity.type
_entity.pdbx_description
1 polymer ?
#
loop_
_entity_poly.entity_id
_entity_poly.type
_entity_poly.pdbx_seq_one_letter_code
_entity_poly.pdbx_strand_id
1 'polypeptide(L)'
;MTLNQILYFQKVAQYENYHHAAEELYVSQPSLSRSMASLESELGVTLFEKAGRGVNLTKAGRLFLEYAERILDDCNIAVDKMQELSSNGGKIDIGYIFPLAGHYIPHKVRNFLDRPENKKVVFSFLQNHTPAIVSKVRSGELDIGFGGYLDKEDMEFFPLQNQELVVITPKEHALKDEESIPLDQMENYPVIGYEKASWMGTYEKHLYKKYQVKPNIIIECPDEYSIVSMVREDFGIALMPRTDILDRAEGINIHKLENLTIYRQVFMFWMKDRYRLPAVERFIQYMKSQAEPEIDSLDASKFYLKDIVNF
;
A
#
# COMPACT_ATOMS: atom_id res chain seq x y z
N MET A 1 -32.42 8.89 5.94
CA MET A 1 -31.05 8.92 6.50
C MET A 1 -30.34 10.20 6.09
N THR A 2 -29.68 10.90 7.02
CA THR A 2 -28.95 12.15 6.79
C THR A 2 -27.48 12.00 7.23
N LEU A 3 -26.59 12.86 6.71
CA LEU A 3 -25.17 12.86 7.12
C LEU A 3 -25.01 13.12 8.63
N ASN A 4 -25.85 13.98 9.21
CA ASN A 4 -25.84 14.20 10.66
C ASN A 4 -26.21 12.92 11.43
N GLN A 5 -27.15 12.12 10.95
CA GLN A 5 -27.46 10.84 11.57
C GLN A 5 -26.31 9.85 11.50
N ILE A 6 -25.58 9.82 10.38
CA ILE A 6 -24.39 8.98 10.21
C ILE A 6 -23.28 9.43 11.17
N LEU A 7 -23.00 10.73 11.27
CA LEU A 7 -22.03 11.30 12.19
C LEU A 7 -22.41 11.02 13.66
N TYR A 8 -23.69 11.21 14.00
CA TYR A 8 -24.20 10.92 15.34
C TYR A 8 -24.05 9.44 15.68
N PHE A 9 -24.37 8.56 14.75
CA PHE A 9 -24.18 7.12 14.91
C PHE A 9 -22.71 6.76 15.17
N GLN A 10 -21.79 7.27 14.37
CA GLN A 10 -20.34 7.04 14.53
C GLN A 10 -19.86 7.52 15.92
N LYS A 11 -20.29 8.70 16.36
CA LYS A 11 -19.90 9.23 17.67
C LYS A 11 -20.47 8.42 18.82
N VAL A 12 -21.74 7.98 18.76
CA VAL A 12 -22.30 7.08 19.75
C VAL A 12 -21.57 5.74 19.78
N ALA A 13 -21.20 5.20 18.62
CA ALA A 13 -20.43 3.97 18.54
C ALA A 13 -19.01 4.12 19.13
N GLN A 14 -18.36 5.26 18.91
CA GLN A 14 -17.03 5.57 19.44
C GLN A 14 -17.01 5.69 20.97
N TYR A 15 -18.00 6.37 21.56
CA TYR A 15 -18.06 6.62 23.01
C TYR A 15 -18.83 5.54 23.79
N GLU A 16 -19.58 4.69 23.11
CA GLU A 16 -20.49 3.71 23.72
C GLU A 16 -21.42 4.31 24.80
N ASN A 17 -21.64 5.62 24.69
CA ASN A 17 -22.37 6.42 25.66
C ASN A 17 -23.04 7.64 25.00
N TYR A 18 -24.38 7.70 25.06
CA TYR A 18 -25.15 8.80 24.48
C TYR A 18 -24.86 10.17 25.10
N HIS A 19 -24.53 10.21 26.41
CA HIS A 19 -24.26 11.48 27.10
C HIS A 19 -22.95 12.09 26.63
N HIS A 20 -21.86 11.31 26.62
CA HIS A 20 -20.56 11.76 26.15
C HIS A 20 -20.58 12.09 24.65
N ALA A 21 -21.26 11.28 23.82
CA ALA A 21 -21.40 11.59 22.40
C ALA A 21 -22.17 12.89 22.16
N ALA A 22 -23.21 13.17 22.98
CA ALA A 22 -24.00 14.41 22.86
C ALA A 22 -23.19 15.66 23.27
N GLU A 23 -22.36 15.56 24.31
CA GLU A 23 -21.45 16.63 24.74
C GLU A 23 -20.45 16.97 23.61
N GLU A 24 -19.82 15.96 23.03
CA GLU A 24 -18.86 16.13 21.93
C GLU A 24 -19.49 16.73 20.67
N LEU A 25 -20.73 16.37 20.40
CA LEU A 25 -21.50 16.86 19.24
C LEU A 25 -22.19 18.21 19.50
N TYR A 26 -22.09 18.77 20.72
CA TYR A 26 -22.79 19.99 21.14
C TYR A 26 -24.29 19.94 20.93
N VAL A 27 -24.91 18.78 21.19
CA VAL A 27 -26.38 18.57 21.08
C VAL A 27 -26.93 18.04 22.42
N SER A 28 -28.27 18.13 22.58
CA SER A 28 -28.88 17.52 23.76
C SER A 28 -28.97 15.99 23.59
N GLN A 29 -28.71 15.25 24.68
CA GLN A 29 -28.80 13.78 24.67
C GLN A 29 -30.19 13.27 24.22
N PRO A 30 -31.35 13.88 24.59
CA PRO A 30 -32.63 13.47 24.06
C PRO A 30 -32.77 13.66 22.55
N SER A 31 -32.14 14.69 21.97
CA SER A 31 -32.14 14.93 20.53
C SER A 31 -31.31 13.86 19.80
N LEU A 32 -30.12 13.54 20.32
CA LEU A 32 -29.24 12.49 19.79
C LEU A 32 -29.95 11.13 19.83
N SER A 33 -30.57 10.77 20.95
CA SER A 33 -31.30 9.51 21.11
C SER A 33 -32.47 9.38 20.12
N ARG A 34 -33.26 10.46 19.94
CA ARG A 34 -34.35 10.48 18.94
C ARG A 34 -33.84 10.34 17.52
N SER A 35 -32.71 10.96 17.20
CA SER A 35 -32.05 10.86 15.90
C SER A 35 -31.63 9.43 15.58
N MET A 36 -31.07 8.72 16.58
CA MET A 36 -30.68 7.32 16.43
C MET A 36 -31.90 6.40 16.29
N ALA A 37 -32.94 6.59 17.10
CA ALA A 37 -34.18 5.84 16.97
C ALA A 37 -34.85 6.03 15.59
N SER A 38 -34.79 7.26 15.05
CA SER A 38 -35.26 7.55 13.68
C SER A 38 -34.44 6.82 12.62
N LEU A 39 -33.12 6.80 12.77
CA LEU A 39 -32.22 6.08 11.85
C LEU A 39 -32.48 4.57 11.89
N GLU A 40 -32.59 3.96 13.06
CA GLU A 40 -32.90 2.54 13.24
C GLU A 40 -34.26 2.18 12.65
N SER A 41 -35.26 3.04 12.86
CA SER A 41 -36.60 2.87 12.25
C SER A 41 -36.56 2.91 10.72
N GLU A 42 -35.79 3.81 10.14
CA GLU A 42 -35.64 3.92 8.68
C GLU A 42 -34.90 2.71 8.08
N LEU A 43 -33.86 2.22 8.78
CA LEU A 43 -33.09 1.06 8.35
C LEU A 43 -33.81 -0.27 8.64
N GLY A 44 -34.81 -0.28 9.49
CA GLY A 44 -35.55 -1.46 9.90
C GLY A 44 -34.76 -2.42 10.80
N VAL A 45 -33.65 -1.95 11.38
CA VAL A 45 -32.78 -2.75 12.24
C VAL A 45 -32.31 -1.94 13.45
N THR A 46 -32.06 -2.62 14.58
CA THR A 46 -31.47 -2.03 15.77
C THR A 46 -29.96 -2.00 15.61
N LEU A 47 -29.34 -0.82 15.75
CA LEU A 47 -27.91 -0.62 15.63
C LEU A 47 -27.20 -0.67 16.98
N PHE A 48 -27.88 -0.28 18.07
CA PHE A 48 -27.36 -0.26 19.43
C PHE A 48 -28.16 -1.17 20.35
N GLU A 49 -27.48 -1.84 21.27
CA GLU A 49 -28.08 -2.59 22.37
C GLU A 49 -27.61 -2.02 23.71
N LYS A 50 -28.47 -2.11 24.74
CA LYS A 50 -28.17 -1.58 26.06
C LYS A 50 -27.09 -2.38 26.74
N ALA A 51 -26.05 -1.72 27.26
CA ALA A 51 -24.94 -2.31 27.99
C ALA A 51 -24.68 -1.56 29.30
N GLY A 52 -25.19 -2.06 30.39
CA GLY A 52 -25.05 -1.39 31.70
C GLY A 52 -25.58 0.06 31.72
N ARG A 53 -24.68 1.02 31.88
CA ARG A 53 -24.98 2.48 31.82
C ARG A 53 -24.76 3.07 30.42
N GLY A 54 -24.29 2.29 29.46
CA GLY A 54 -23.99 2.71 28.10
C GLY A 54 -24.71 1.86 27.04
N VAL A 55 -24.16 1.83 25.86
CA VAL A 55 -24.67 1.07 24.72
C VAL A 55 -23.52 0.41 23.95
N ASN A 56 -23.76 -0.76 23.38
CA ASN A 56 -22.84 -1.45 22.47
C ASN A 56 -23.47 -1.56 21.08
N LEU A 57 -22.64 -1.74 20.08
CA LEU A 57 -23.10 -2.03 18.72
C LEU A 57 -23.66 -3.46 18.62
N THR A 58 -24.82 -3.59 17.99
CA THR A 58 -25.33 -4.88 17.52
C THR A 58 -24.47 -5.42 16.35
N LYS A 59 -24.77 -6.63 15.87
CA LYS A 59 -24.15 -7.14 14.62
C LYS A 59 -24.47 -6.23 13.42
N ALA A 60 -25.70 -5.73 13.33
CA ALA A 60 -26.10 -4.77 12.29
C ALA A 60 -25.39 -3.42 12.48
N GLY A 61 -25.23 -2.96 13.74
CA GLY A 61 -24.47 -1.75 14.05
C GLY A 61 -23.03 -1.81 13.63
N ARG A 62 -22.34 -2.93 13.87
CA ARG A 62 -20.95 -3.13 13.41
C ARG A 62 -20.84 -3.10 11.89
N LEU A 63 -21.72 -3.78 11.19
CA LEU A 63 -21.76 -3.72 9.73
C LEU A 63 -22.05 -2.30 9.23
N PHE A 64 -22.99 -1.61 9.85
CA PHE A 64 -23.35 -0.24 9.47
C PHE A 64 -22.20 0.74 9.78
N LEU A 65 -21.39 0.51 10.82
CA LEU A 65 -20.24 1.35 11.16
C LEU A 65 -19.20 1.37 10.02
N GLU A 66 -18.92 0.22 9.43
CA GLU A 66 -17.99 0.14 8.28
C GLU A 66 -18.43 1.00 7.08
N TYR A 67 -19.73 1.10 6.85
CA TYR A 67 -20.29 1.95 5.79
C TYR A 67 -20.38 3.42 6.23
N ALA A 68 -20.76 3.68 7.48
CA ALA A 68 -20.84 5.03 8.04
C ALA A 68 -19.50 5.75 8.01
N GLU A 69 -18.42 5.07 8.42
CA GLU A 69 -17.06 5.59 8.37
C GLU A 69 -16.65 5.94 6.93
N ARG A 70 -16.89 5.04 5.98
CA ARG A 70 -16.57 5.32 4.56
C ARG A 70 -17.32 6.53 4.00
N ILE A 71 -18.60 6.68 4.35
CA ILE A 71 -19.40 7.82 3.89
C ILE A 71 -18.85 9.13 4.47
N LEU A 72 -18.51 9.16 5.76
CA LEU A 72 -17.95 10.34 6.41
C LEU A 72 -16.55 10.68 5.87
N ASP A 73 -15.73 9.68 5.61
CA ASP A 73 -14.42 9.85 5.00
C ASP A 73 -14.53 10.43 3.59
N ASP A 74 -15.43 9.92 2.77
CA ASP A 74 -15.70 10.47 1.42
C ASP A 74 -16.18 11.92 1.50
N CYS A 75 -17.00 12.28 2.49
CA CYS A 75 -17.40 13.67 2.71
C CYS A 75 -16.24 14.57 3.09
N ASN A 76 -15.37 14.14 4.00
CA ASN A 76 -14.18 14.89 4.40
C ASN A 76 -13.22 15.08 3.23
N ILE A 77 -12.97 14.03 2.45
CA ILE A 77 -12.18 14.09 1.22
C ILE A 77 -12.76 15.12 0.25
N ALA A 78 -14.09 15.14 0.07
CA ALA A 78 -14.73 16.11 -0.80
C ALA A 78 -14.49 17.56 -0.34
N VAL A 79 -14.59 17.82 0.97
CA VAL A 79 -14.32 19.15 1.56
C VAL A 79 -12.85 19.52 1.35
N ASP A 80 -11.92 18.62 1.67
CA ASP A 80 -10.48 18.85 1.51
C ASP A 80 -10.12 19.15 0.04
N LYS A 81 -10.67 18.35 -0.89
CA LYS A 81 -10.49 18.55 -2.33
C LYS A 81 -11.03 19.90 -2.82
N MET A 82 -12.16 20.36 -2.28
CA MET A 82 -12.72 21.68 -2.61
C MET A 82 -11.85 22.82 -2.05
N GLN A 83 -11.30 22.68 -0.86
CA GLN A 83 -10.38 23.66 -0.28
C GLN A 83 -9.06 23.76 -1.07
N GLU A 84 -8.55 22.62 -1.55
CA GLU A 84 -7.38 22.58 -2.43
C GLU A 84 -7.63 23.25 -3.77
N LEU A 85 -8.81 23.10 -4.36
CA LEU A 85 -9.20 23.82 -5.58
C LEU A 85 -9.19 25.33 -5.39
N SER A 86 -9.45 25.82 -4.17
CA SER A 86 -9.42 27.23 -3.83
C SER A 86 -8.00 27.77 -3.58
N SER A 87 -7.03 26.92 -3.29
CA SER A 87 -5.63 27.26 -3.08
C SER A 87 -4.81 26.92 -4.34
N ASN A 88 -4.16 27.91 -4.95
CA ASN A 88 -3.41 27.84 -6.22
C ASN A 88 -2.24 26.80 -6.28
N GLY A 89 -2.27 25.71 -5.55
CA GLY A 89 -1.20 24.71 -5.49
C GLY A 89 -1.66 23.27 -5.71
N GLY A 90 -2.68 22.87 -4.98
CA GLY A 90 -3.13 21.47 -4.91
C GLY A 90 -2.30 20.63 -3.94
N LYS A 91 -2.93 19.57 -3.43
CA LYS A 91 -2.30 18.54 -2.60
C LYS A 91 -2.32 17.22 -3.34
N ILE A 92 -1.29 16.43 -3.20
CA ILE A 92 -1.20 15.07 -3.75
C ILE A 92 -0.86 14.12 -2.61
N ASP A 93 -1.79 13.21 -2.31
CA ASP A 93 -1.60 12.18 -1.31
C ASP A 93 -1.12 10.90 -2.00
N ILE A 94 0.12 10.48 -1.74
CA ILE A 94 0.71 9.29 -2.36
C ILE A 94 1.07 8.22 -1.34
N GLY A 95 0.78 6.97 -1.72
CA GLY A 95 1.21 5.79 -0.99
C GLY A 95 2.26 5.00 -1.76
N TYR A 96 3.28 4.48 -1.09
CA TYR A 96 4.32 3.69 -1.76
C TYR A 96 4.89 2.60 -0.85
N ILE A 97 5.41 1.55 -1.49
CA ILE A 97 6.10 0.46 -0.80
C ILE A 97 7.48 0.89 -0.31
N PHE A 98 7.97 0.26 0.74
CA PHE A 98 9.22 0.60 1.44
C PHE A 98 10.44 0.83 0.53
N PRO A 99 10.73 -0.01 -0.49
CA PRO A 99 11.91 0.14 -1.33
C PRO A 99 11.96 1.42 -2.15
N LEU A 100 10.84 2.10 -2.33
CA LEU A 100 10.76 3.33 -3.11
C LEU A 100 11.05 4.60 -2.29
N ALA A 101 11.18 4.45 -0.96
CA ALA A 101 11.37 5.57 -0.03
C ALA A 101 12.77 6.19 -0.09
N GLY A 102 13.79 5.38 -0.37
CA GLY A 102 15.19 5.80 -0.27
C GLY A 102 15.58 6.86 -1.29
N HIS A 103 15.25 6.62 -2.55
CA HIS A 103 15.63 7.54 -3.64
C HIS A 103 14.49 7.78 -4.63
N TYR A 104 13.81 6.72 -5.07
CA TYR A 104 12.90 6.81 -6.23
C TYR A 104 11.80 7.86 -6.06
N ILE A 105 10.97 7.75 -5.05
CA ILE A 105 9.85 8.69 -4.82
C ILE A 105 10.36 10.10 -4.48
N PRO A 106 11.31 10.30 -3.52
CA PRO A 106 11.84 11.63 -3.23
C PRO A 106 12.42 12.34 -4.46
N HIS A 107 13.19 11.62 -5.28
CA HIS A 107 13.79 12.16 -6.50
C HIS A 107 12.72 12.56 -7.53
N LYS A 108 11.73 11.70 -7.79
CA LYS A 108 10.65 12.02 -8.73
C LYS A 108 9.81 13.21 -8.27
N VAL A 109 9.47 13.26 -6.99
CA VAL A 109 8.73 14.38 -6.41
C VAL A 109 9.54 15.69 -6.49
N ARG A 110 10.84 15.65 -6.17
CA ARG A 110 11.71 16.82 -6.27
C ARG A 110 11.74 17.37 -7.68
N ASN A 111 11.99 16.52 -8.67
CA ASN A 111 12.04 16.92 -10.08
C ASN A 111 10.69 17.46 -10.60
N PHE A 112 9.58 16.95 -10.08
CA PHE A 112 8.26 17.47 -10.39
C PHE A 112 8.04 18.87 -9.82
N LEU A 113 8.45 19.10 -8.56
CA LEU A 113 8.32 20.38 -7.86
C LEU A 113 9.26 21.47 -8.39
N ASP A 114 10.37 21.10 -9.03
CA ASP A 114 11.32 22.07 -9.62
C ASP A 114 10.72 22.78 -10.83
N ARG A 115 9.63 22.28 -11.42
CA ARG A 115 8.90 22.94 -12.50
C ARG A 115 8.09 24.11 -11.95
N PRO A 116 8.14 25.32 -12.58
CA PRO A 116 7.50 26.53 -12.06
C PRO A 116 6.00 26.37 -11.71
N GLU A 117 5.27 25.64 -12.55
CA GLU A 117 3.83 25.40 -12.40
C GLU A 117 3.46 24.49 -11.22
N ASN A 118 4.44 23.76 -10.68
CA ASN A 118 4.23 22.79 -9.61
C ASN A 118 4.80 23.22 -8.26
N LYS A 119 5.48 24.38 -8.17
CA LYS A 119 6.17 24.84 -6.94
C LYS A 119 5.28 24.93 -5.70
N LYS A 120 3.98 25.12 -5.88
CA LYS A 120 3.01 25.26 -4.79
C LYS A 120 2.29 23.96 -4.47
N VAL A 121 2.59 22.87 -5.19
CA VAL A 121 1.99 21.57 -4.91
C VAL A 121 2.57 21.01 -3.62
N VAL A 122 1.70 20.54 -2.74
CA VAL A 122 2.08 19.90 -1.48
C VAL A 122 1.89 18.40 -1.62
N PHE A 123 2.84 17.62 -1.14
CA PHE A 123 2.74 16.16 -1.10
C PHE A 123 2.56 15.68 0.33
N SER A 124 1.72 14.65 0.47
CA SER A 124 1.61 13.84 1.68
C SER A 124 2.03 12.41 1.33
N PHE A 125 2.71 11.77 2.25
CA PHE A 125 3.36 10.48 2.02
C PHE A 125 2.87 9.43 3.00
N LEU A 126 2.49 8.26 2.48
CA LEU A 126 2.17 7.08 3.28
C LEU A 126 2.98 5.90 2.79
N GLN A 127 3.67 5.24 3.70
CA GLN A 127 4.46 4.04 3.43
C GLN A 127 3.74 2.80 3.97
N ASN A 128 3.49 1.81 3.11
CA ASN A 128 2.81 0.58 3.52
C ASN A 128 3.01 -0.51 2.45
N HIS A 129 2.47 -1.71 2.68
CA HIS A 129 2.41 -2.79 1.69
C HIS A 129 1.34 -2.53 0.62
N THR A 130 1.53 -3.08 -0.58
CA THR A 130 0.66 -2.87 -1.74
C THR A 130 -0.85 -3.03 -1.45
N PRO A 131 -1.32 -4.10 -0.77
CA PRO A 131 -2.76 -4.25 -0.50
C PRO A 131 -3.35 -3.12 0.34
N ALA A 132 -2.62 -2.64 1.35
CA ALA A 132 -3.06 -1.53 2.19
C ALA A 132 -3.09 -0.20 1.41
N ILE A 133 -2.09 0.04 0.54
CA ILE A 133 -2.07 1.22 -0.33
C ILE A 133 -3.25 1.18 -1.31
N VAL A 134 -3.51 0.04 -1.95
CA VAL A 134 -4.65 -0.15 -2.85
C VAL A 134 -5.97 0.14 -2.14
N SER A 135 -6.16 -0.36 -0.91
CA SER A 135 -7.35 -0.08 -0.11
C SER A 135 -7.53 1.43 0.13
N LYS A 136 -6.44 2.15 0.45
CA LYS A 136 -6.47 3.59 0.70
C LYS A 136 -6.67 4.42 -0.57
N VAL A 137 -6.18 3.99 -1.71
CA VAL A 137 -6.50 4.62 -3.00
C VAL A 137 -7.98 4.39 -3.33
N ARG A 138 -8.51 3.21 -3.08
CA ARG A 138 -9.94 2.91 -3.30
C ARG A 138 -10.86 3.71 -2.38
N SER A 139 -10.50 3.90 -1.12
CA SER A 139 -11.26 4.75 -0.18
C SER A 139 -11.15 6.24 -0.50
N GLY A 140 -10.12 6.68 -1.25
CA GLY A 140 -9.84 8.07 -1.56
C GLY A 140 -8.97 8.78 -0.53
N GLU A 141 -8.44 8.07 0.45
CA GLU A 141 -7.43 8.60 1.37
C GLU A 141 -6.12 8.93 0.64
N LEU A 142 -5.83 8.19 -0.43
CA LEU A 142 -4.70 8.44 -1.33
C LEU A 142 -5.18 8.70 -2.76
N ASP A 143 -4.48 9.58 -3.45
CA ASP A 143 -4.70 9.85 -4.88
C ASP A 143 -4.03 8.81 -5.76
N ILE A 144 -2.80 8.44 -5.41
CA ILE A 144 -1.93 7.58 -6.22
C ILE A 144 -1.20 6.60 -5.30
N GLY A 145 -1.08 5.36 -5.78
CA GLY A 145 -0.26 4.34 -5.13
C GLY A 145 0.90 3.89 -6.01
N PHE A 146 1.97 3.43 -5.35
CA PHE A 146 3.15 2.84 -5.99
C PHE A 146 3.47 1.51 -5.33
N GLY A 147 3.49 0.43 -6.10
CA GLY A 147 3.71 -0.91 -5.55
C GLY A 147 3.63 -2.00 -6.60
N GLY A 148 3.35 -3.22 -6.15
CA GLY A 148 3.09 -4.36 -7.01
C GLY A 148 1.71 -4.27 -7.67
N TYR A 149 1.49 -5.06 -8.69
CA TYR A 149 0.18 -5.17 -9.33
C TYR A 149 -0.80 -5.97 -8.47
N LEU A 150 -2.06 -5.54 -8.48
CA LEU A 150 -3.20 -6.32 -8.02
C LEU A 150 -4.32 -6.21 -9.05
N ASP A 151 -4.98 -7.31 -9.36
CA ASP A 151 -6.10 -7.30 -10.30
C ASP A 151 -7.32 -6.64 -9.65
N LYS A 152 -7.57 -5.39 -10.04
CA LYS A 152 -8.70 -4.57 -9.59
C LYS A 152 -9.31 -3.86 -10.80
N GLU A 153 -10.52 -4.26 -11.16
CA GLU A 153 -11.23 -3.75 -12.35
C GLU A 153 -11.48 -2.24 -12.30
N ASP A 154 -11.66 -1.68 -11.10
CA ASP A 154 -11.92 -0.27 -10.81
C ASP A 154 -10.67 0.62 -10.80
N MET A 155 -9.48 0.03 -10.96
CA MET A 155 -8.20 0.73 -10.89
C MET A 155 -7.42 0.61 -12.19
N GLU A 156 -6.58 1.62 -12.46
CA GLU A 156 -5.58 1.59 -13.51
C GLU A 156 -4.20 1.36 -12.90
N PHE A 157 -3.45 0.45 -13.49
CA PHE A 157 -2.07 0.13 -13.13
C PHE A 157 -1.17 0.44 -14.30
N PHE A 158 -0.24 1.36 -14.10
CA PHE A 158 0.73 1.78 -15.11
C PHE A 158 2.13 1.32 -14.70
N PRO A 159 2.84 0.53 -15.53
CA PRO A 159 4.18 0.06 -15.23
C PRO A 159 5.18 1.22 -15.24
N LEU A 160 6.07 1.27 -14.25
CA LEU A 160 7.04 2.35 -14.11
C LEU A 160 8.48 1.90 -14.30
N GLN A 161 8.86 0.82 -13.65
CA GLN A 161 10.23 0.29 -13.68
C GLN A 161 10.24 -1.20 -13.39
N ASN A 162 11.30 -1.85 -13.87
CA ASN A 162 11.57 -3.24 -13.59
C ASN A 162 12.79 -3.36 -12.67
N GLN A 163 12.69 -4.18 -11.64
CA GLN A 163 13.74 -4.44 -10.68
C GLN A 163 14.17 -5.90 -10.80
N GLU A 164 15.38 -6.12 -11.28
CA GLU A 164 15.96 -7.46 -11.40
C GLU A 164 16.04 -8.14 -10.03
N LEU A 165 15.64 -9.41 -9.93
CA LEU A 165 15.88 -10.20 -8.73
C LEU A 165 17.32 -10.68 -8.70
N VAL A 166 17.97 -10.46 -7.57
CA VAL A 166 19.35 -10.85 -7.29
C VAL A 166 19.43 -11.64 -6.00
N VAL A 167 20.45 -12.48 -5.88
CA VAL A 167 20.78 -13.13 -4.62
C VAL A 167 21.80 -12.26 -3.88
N ILE A 168 21.58 -12.04 -2.59
CA ILE A 168 22.55 -11.38 -1.73
C ILE A 168 23.10 -12.37 -0.70
N THR A 169 24.41 -12.27 -0.44
CA THR A 169 25.12 -13.10 0.53
C THR A 169 25.94 -12.25 1.47
N PRO A 170 26.29 -12.75 2.67
CA PRO A 170 27.30 -12.12 3.53
C PRO A 170 28.63 -11.91 2.80
N LYS A 171 29.41 -10.91 3.21
CA LYS A 171 30.68 -10.56 2.55
C LYS A 171 31.66 -11.72 2.46
N GLU A 172 31.78 -12.51 3.52
CA GLU A 172 32.71 -13.65 3.59
C GLU A 172 32.05 -15.00 3.33
N HIS A 173 30.92 -14.99 2.61
CA HIS A 173 30.18 -16.21 2.28
C HIS A 173 30.96 -17.13 1.32
N ALA A 174 30.65 -18.43 1.33
CA ALA A 174 31.28 -19.41 0.44
C ALA A 174 31.10 -19.10 -1.07
N LEU A 175 30.01 -18.39 -1.43
CA LEU A 175 29.72 -17.98 -2.80
C LEU A 175 30.22 -16.57 -3.15
N LYS A 176 31.04 -15.94 -2.34
CA LYS A 176 31.47 -14.54 -2.51
C LYS A 176 32.16 -14.21 -3.83
N ASP A 177 32.83 -15.18 -4.43
CA ASP A 177 33.57 -15.02 -5.68
C ASP A 177 32.74 -15.35 -6.94
N GLU A 178 31.48 -15.76 -6.76
CA GLU A 178 30.57 -16.09 -7.86
C GLU A 178 29.88 -14.82 -8.39
N GLU A 179 29.91 -14.58 -9.71
CA GLU A 179 29.15 -13.49 -10.33
C GLU A 179 27.66 -13.79 -10.42
N SER A 180 27.32 -15.06 -10.57
CA SER A 180 25.94 -15.54 -10.70
C SER A 180 25.73 -16.81 -9.91
N ILE A 181 24.54 -16.99 -9.38
CA ILE A 181 24.14 -18.11 -8.51
C ILE A 181 22.89 -18.76 -9.08
N PRO A 182 22.87 -20.08 -9.30
CA PRO A 182 21.66 -20.80 -9.65
C PRO A 182 20.58 -20.65 -8.56
N LEU A 183 19.33 -20.54 -8.93
CA LEU A 183 18.22 -20.34 -7.98
C LEU A 183 18.08 -21.52 -6.98
N ASP A 184 18.46 -22.73 -7.36
CA ASP A 184 18.43 -23.92 -6.51
C ASP A 184 19.47 -23.88 -5.36
N GLN A 185 20.47 -23.00 -5.42
CA GLN A 185 21.37 -22.77 -4.27
C GLN A 185 20.64 -22.26 -3.02
N MET A 186 19.44 -21.71 -3.19
CA MET A 186 18.56 -21.35 -2.06
C MET A 186 18.15 -22.56 -1.20
N GLU A 187 18.32 -23.80 -1.68
CA GLU A 187 18.08 -25.01 -0.90
C GLU A 187 19.25 -25.38 0.02
N ASN A 188 20.46 -24.93 -0.32
CA ASN A 188 21.72 -25.34 0.32
C ASN A 188 22.13 -24.47 1.50
N TYR A 189 21.49 -23.30 1.65
CA TYR A 189 21.85 -22.31 2.67
C TYR A 189 20.61 -21.86 3.45
N PRO A 190 20.77 -21.34 4.67
CA PRO A 190 19.69 -20.64 5.36
C PRO A 190 19.23 -19.44 4.54
N VAL A 191 17.92 -19.27 4.40
CA VAL A 191 17.34 -18.21 3.59
C VAL A 191 16.56 -17.24 4.47
N ILE A 192 16.75 -15.96 4.22
CA ILE A 192 15.96 -14.87 4.76
C ILE A 192 14.98 -14.46 3.67
N GLY A 193 13.69 -14.65 3.92
CA GLY A 193 12.62 -14.36 2.98
C GLY A 193 11.75 -13.19 3.41
N TYR A 194 10.78 -12.84 2.59
CA TYR A 194 9.76 -11.86 2.93
C TYR A 194 8.62 -12.50 3.74
N GLU A 195 7.97 -11.69 4.58
CA GLU A 195 6.74 -12.10 5.27
C GLU A 195 5.72 -12.68 4.31
N LYS A 196 5.17 -13.86 4.62
CA LYS A 196 4.22 -14.61 3.75
C LYS A 196 2.97 -13.81 3.37
N ALA A 197 2.51 -12.92 4.26
CA ALA A 197 1.36 -12.07 4.02
C ALA A 197 1.68 -10.85 3.13
N SER A 198 2.95 -10.58 2.85
CA SER A 198 3.34 -9.49 1.97
C SER A 198 3.18 -9.88 0.49
N TRP A 199 3.07 -8.86 -0.38
CA TRP A 199 3.06 -9.08 -1.83
C TRP A 199 4.35 -9.81 -2.29
N MET A 200 5.51 -9.38 -1.77
CA MET A 200 6.80 -10.01 -2.13
C MET A 200 6.90 -11.46 -1.62
N GLY A 201 6.46 -11.74 -0.39
CA GLY A 201 6.48 -13.11 0.13
C GLY A 201 5.56 -14.05 -0.66
N THR A 202 4.41 -13.56 -1.13
CA THR A 202 3.56 -14.31 -2.05
C THR A 202 4.23 -14.50 -3.41
N TYR A 203 4.88 -13.49 -3.94
CA TYR A 203 5.62 -13.55 -5.20
C TYR A 203 6.78 -14.55 -5.13
N GLU A 204 7.62 -14.50 -4.09
CA GLU A 204 8.71 -15.47 -3.86
C GLU A 204 8.20 -16.90 -3.79
N LYS A 205 7.12 -17.13 -3.04
CA LYS A 205 6.51 -18.47 -2.93
C LYS A 205 6.09 -19.04 -4.28
N HIS A 206 5.49 -18.22 -5.15
CA HIS A 206 5.12 -18.63 -6.50
C HIS A 206 6.34 -18.90 -7.37
N LEU A 207 7.37 -18.05 -7.25
CA LEU A 207 8.64 -18.21 -7.95
C LEU A 207 9.29 -19.55 -7.60
N TYR A 208 9.52 -19.80 -6.32
CA TYR A 208 10.11 -21.04 -5.86
C TYR A 208 9.30 -22.27 -6.29
N LYS A 209 7.97 -22.20 -6.21
CA LYS A 209 7.09 -23.26 -6.72
C LYS A 209 7.25 -23.50 -8.21
N LYS A 210 7.32 -22.44 -9.01
CA LYS A 210 7.47 -22.51 -10.48
C LYS A 210 8.78 -23.19 -10.88
N TYR A 211 9.87 -22.82 -10.21
CA TYR A 211 11.20 -23.39 -10.50
C TYR A 211 11.50 -24.66 -9.67
N GLN A 212 10.52 -25.16 -8.93
CA GLN A 212 10.60 -26.38 -8.10
C GLN A 212 11.73 -26.30 -7.05
N VAL A 213 12.06 -25.11 -6.57
CA VAL A 213 13.04 -24.85 -5.52
C VAL A 213 12.35 -24.87 -4.16
N LYS A 214 12.97 -25.46 -3.15
CA LYS A 214 12.47 -25.56 -1.77
C LYS A 214 13.45 -24.85 -0.81
N PRO A 215 13.41 -23.53 -0.72
CA PRO A 215 14.34 -22.78 0.12
C PRO A 215 14.17 -23.13 1.59
N ASN A 216 15.27 -23.14 2.32
CA ASN A 216 15.28 -23.28 3.79
C ASN A 216 15.04 -21.91 4.45
N ILE A 217 13.82 -21.37 4.39
CA ILE A 217 13.49 -20.07 4.98
C ILE A 217 13.50 -20.20 6.51
N ILE A 218 14.47 -19.54 7.17
CA ILE A 218 14.64 -19.55 8.62
C ILE A 218 14.15 -18.25 9.29
N ILE A 219 14.11 -17.13 8.56
CA ILE A 219 13.68 -15.82 9.03
C ILE A 219 12.79 -15.19 7.95
N GLU A 220 11.70 -14.55 8.36
CA GLU A 220 10.85 -13.74 7.49
C GLU A 220 10.95 -12.27 7.93
N CYS A 221 11.19 -11.36 6.98
CA CYS A 221 11.35 -9.94 7.21
C CYS A 221 10.27 -9.12 6.49
N PRO A 222 9.86 -7.96 7.06
CA PRO A 222 8.82 -7.13 6.47
C PRO A 222 9.30 -6.31 5.26
N ASP A 223 10.61 -6.04 5.15
CA ASP A 223 11.17 -5.12 4.17
C ASP A 223 12.62 -5.46 3.79
N GLU A 224 13.09 -4.82 2.71
CA GLU A 224 14.43 -5.01 2.16
C GLU A 224 15.56 -4.56 3.10
N TYR A 225 15.35 -3.52 3.93
CA TYR A 225 16.35 -3.07 4.89
C TYR A 225 16.62 -4.13 5.96
N SER A 226 15.54 -4.73 6.46
CA SER A 226 15.61 -5.81 7.43
C SER A 226 16.33 -7.03 6.85
N ILE A 227 15.99 -7.41 5.60
CA ILE A 227 16.64 -8.52 4.89
C ILE A 227 18.15 -8.26 4.75
N VAL A 228 18.54 -7.11 4.21
CA VAL A 228 19.96 -6.74 4.04
C VAL A 228 20.70 -6.75 5.37
N SER A 229 20.08 -6.27 6.44
CA SER A 229 20.69 -6.26 7.77
C SER A 229 20.93 -7.67 8.30
N MET A 230 19.98 -8.59 8.14
CA MET A 230 20.13 -9.98 8.55
C MET A 230 21.20 -10.72 7.73
N VAL A 231 21.23 -10.48 6.41
CA VAL A 231 22.27 -11.07 5.55
C VAL A 231 23.66 -10.57 5.95
N ARG A 232 23.81 -9.28 6.20
CA ARG A 232 25.10 -8.69 6.63
C ARG A 232 25.61 -9.30 7.93
N GLU A 233 24.72 -9.64 8.86
CA GLU A 233 25.06 -10.30 10.14
C GLU A 233 25.16 -11.83 10.04
N ASP A 234 25.27 -12.36 8.80
CA ASP A 234 25.51 -13.79 8.50
C ASP A 234 24.40 -14.75 8.98
N PHE A 235 23.14 -14.29 8.99
CA PHE A 235 22.01 -15.19 9.26
C PHE A 235 21.66 -16.10 8.08
N GLY A 236 22.10 -15.76 6.88
CA GLY A 236 21.84 -16.53 5.67
C GLY A 236 21.93 -15.68 4.40
N ILE A 237 21.36 -16.20 3.30
CA ILE A 237 21.30 -15.55 2.00
C ILE A 237 19.85 -15.12 1.72
N ALA A 238 19.65 -14.21 0.75
CA ALA A 238 18.32 -13.79 0.36
C ALA A 238 18.19 -13.56 -1.14
N LEU A 239 16.98 -13.83 -1.69
CA LEU A 239 16.57 -13.42 -3.02
C LEU A 239 15.75 -12.14 -2.88
N MET A 240 16.15 -11.05 -3.56
CA MET A 240 15.46 -9.78 -3.44
C MET A 240 15.59 -8.93 -4.71
N PRO A 241 14.69 -7.96 -4.91
CA PRO A 241 14.84 -7.01 -6.02
C PRO A 241 16.05 -6.11 -5.83
N ARG A 242 16.77 -5.87 -6.91
CA ARG A 242 17.86 -4.88 -6.94
C ARG A 242 17.25 -3.47 -6.87
N THR A 243 17.51 -2.81 -5.76
CA THR A 243 17.04 -1.46 -5.45
C THR A 243 18.22 -0.60 -5.01
N ASP A 244 18.02 0.70 -4.87
CA ASP A 244 19.03 1.65 -4.36
C ASP A 244 19.53 1.32 -2.94
N ILE A 245 18.80 0.49 -2.20
CA ILE A 245 19.23 -0.05 -0.90
C ILE A 245 20.49 -0.88 -1.08
N LEU A 246 20.56 -1.72 -2.11
CA LEU A 246 21.71 -2.57 -2.41
C LEU A 246 22.92 -1.76 -2.87
N ASP A 247 22.70 -0.68 -3.63
CA ASP A 247 23.77 0.16 -4.14
C ASP A 247 24.51 0.90 -3.00
N ARG A 248 23.90 1.00 -1.83
CA ARG A 248 24.46 1.63 -0.62
C ARG A 248 24.81 0.65 0.49
N ALA A 249 24.51 -0.63 0.28
CA ALA A 249 24.74 -1.64 1.29
C ALA A 249 26.22 -2.06 1.32
N GLU A 250 26.82 -1.98 2.49
CA GLU A 250 28.16 -2.51 2.74
C GLU A 250 28.05 -3.87 3.47
N GLY A 251 29.06 -4.70 3.32
CA GLY A 251 29.15 -5.98 4.05
C GLY A 251 28.36 -7.13 3.43
N ILE A 252 27.89 -6.98 2.20
CA ILE A 252 27.21 -8.03 1.43
C ILE A 252 27.83 -8.15 0.03
N ASN A 253 27.59 -9.28 -0.63
CA ASN A 253 27.82 -9.46 -2.07
C ASN A 253 26.48 -9.55 -2.79
N ILE A 254 26.44 -9.15 -4.06
CA ILE A 254 25.25 -9.16 -4.90
C ILE A 254 25.56 -10.02 -6.12
N HIS A 255 24.74 -11.04 -6.33
CA HIS A 255 24.92 -12.04 -7.40
C HIS A 255 23.69 -12.04 -8.31
N LYS A 256 23.90 -12.14 -9.62
CA LYS A 256 22.79 -12.37 -10.55
C LYS A 256 22.28 -13.81 -10.42
N LEU A 257 21.06 -14.04 -10.91
CA LEU A 257 20.62 -15.43 -11.11
C LEU A 257 21.28 -16.01 -12.36
N GLU A 258 21.85 -17.20 -12.23
CA GLU A 258 22.49 -17.90 -13.34
C GLU A 258 21.46 -18.42 -14.34
N ASN A 259 21.64 -18.15 -15.63
CA ASN A 259 20.76 -18.57 -16.73
C ASN A 259 19.28 -18.16 -16.59
N LEU A 260 18.99 -17.20 -15.72
CA LEU A 260 17.64 -16.79 -15.39
C LEU A 260 17.60 -15.28 -15.06
N THR A 261 16.77 -14.53 -15.75
CA THR A 261 16.53 -13.14 -15.43
C THR A 261 15.07 -12.97 -15.04
N ILE A 262 14.82 -12.52 -13.82
CA ILE A 262 13.49 -12.30 -13.28
C ILE A 262 13.40 -10.86 -12.81
N TYR A 263 12.27 -10.22 -13.09
CA TYR A 263 12.01 -8.86 -12.67
C TYR A 263 10.79 -8.76 -11.77
N ARG A 264 10.90 -7.99 -10.71
CA ARG A 264 9.73 -7.40 -10.04
C ARG A 264 9.38 -6.09 -10.76
N GLN A 265 8.18 -5.97 -11.26
CA GLN A 265 7.70 -4.72 -11.83
C GLN A 265 7.03 -3.86 -10.77
N VAL A 266 7.33 -2.59 -10.78
CA VAL A 266 6.70 -1.57 -9.96
C VAL A 266 5.69 -0.82 -10.80
N PHE A 267 4.49 -0.66 -10.26
CA PHE A 267 3.38 0.05 -10.88
C PHE A 267 3.05 1.32 -10.11
N MET A 268 2.62 2.33 -10.83
CA MET A 268 1.80 3.42 -10.34
C MET A 268 0.34 3.06 -10.58
N PHE A 269 -0.53 3.31 -9.62
CA PHE A 269 -1.95 2.98 -9.75
C PHE A 269 -2.86 4.02 -9.10
N TRP A 270 -4.08 4.15 -9.67
CA TRP A 270 -5.10 5.09 -9.24
C TRP A 270 -6.50 4.59 -9.64
N MET A 271 -7.57 5.23 -9.14
CA MET A 271 -8.95 4.90 -9.54
C MET A 271 -9.25 5.36 -10.97
N LYS A 272 -9.87 4.51 -11.80
CA LYS A 272 -10.22 4.81 -13.20
C LYS A 272 -11.18 6.00 -13.32
N ASP A 273 -12.31 5.91 -12.66
CA ASP A 273 -13.45 6.80 -12.86
C ASP A 273 -13.62 7.85 -11.76
N ARG A 274 -12.55 8.13 -10.99
CA ARG A 274 -12.57 9.16 -9.95
C ARG A 274 -12.07 10.49 -10.50
N TYR A 275 -12.77 11.57 -10.12
CA TYR A 275 -12.26 12.92 -10.37
C TYR A 275 -10.91 13.11 -9.70
N ARG A 276 -9.96 13.65 -10.44
CA ARG A 276 -8.62 13.97 -9.97
C ARG A 276 -8.38 15.46 -10.06
N LEU A 277 -7.72 16.00 -9.04
CA LEU A 277 -7.26 17.38 -9.09
C LEU A 277 -6.25 17.58 -10.24
N PRO A 278 -6.20 18.77 -10.85
CA PRO A 278 -5.24 19.06 -11.92
C PRO A 278 -3.77 18.75 -11.53
N ALA A 279 -3.39 18.98 -10.28
CA ALA A 279 -2.05 18.65 -9.78
C ALA A 279 -1.77 17.15 -9.81
N VAL A 280 -2.76 16.32 -9.40
CA VAL A 280 -2.67 14.85 -9.44
C VAL A 280 -2.52 14.37 -10.88
N GLU A 281 -3.33 14.88 -11.79
CA GLU A 281 -3.25 14.53 -13.21
C GLU A 281 -1.89 14.92 -13.82
N ARG A 282 -1.39 16.13 -13.54
CA ARG A 282 -0.04 16.54 -13.98
C ARG A 282 1.05 15.61 -13.44
N PHE A 283 0.94 15.17 -12.18
CA PHE A 283 1.92 14.27 -11.59
C PHE A 283 1.86 12.87 -12.23
N ILE A 284 0.66 12.34 -12.51
CA ILE A 284 0.49 11.08 -13.24
C ILE A 284 1.15 11.16 -14.63
N GLN A 285 0.88 12.24 -15.39
CA GLN A 285 1.48 12.41 -16.72
C GLN A 285 3.00 12.58 -16.65
N TYR A 286 3.50 13.31 -15.64
CA TYR A 286 4.93 13.41 -15.39
C TYR A 286 5.53 12.03 -15.13
N MET A 287 4.95 11.23 -14.24
CA MET A 287 5.45 9.89 -13.93
C MET A 287 5.41 8.96 -15.15
N LYS A 288 4.35 9.03 -15.96
CA LYS A 288 4.26 8.28 -17.23
C LYS A 288 5.39 8.66 -18.20
N SER A 289 5.74 9.94 -18.27
CA SER A 289 6.86 10.41 -19.12
C SER A 289 8.24 10.00 -18.62
N GLN A 290 8.34 9.54 -17.39
CA GLN A 290 9.59 9.12 -16.74
C GLN A 290 9.69 7.61 -16.56
N ALA A 291 8.70 6.85 -17.08
CA ALA A 291 8.72 5.39 -17.02
C ALA A 291 9.89 4.85 -17.86
N GLU A 292 10.50 3.79 -17.37
CA GLU A 292 11.45 3.03 -18.17
C GLU A 292 10.71 2.43 -19.38
N PRO A 293 11.36 2.34 -20.56
CA PRO A 293 10.78 1.63 -21.68
C PRO A 293 10.42 0.21 -21.21
N GLU A 294 9.22 -0.25 -21.61
CA GLU A 294 8.83 -1.63 -21.35
C GLU A 294 9.99 -2.53 -21.78
N ILE A 295 10.55 -3.28 -20.84
CA ILE A 295 11.37 -4.42 -21.20
C ILE A 295 10.43 -5.32 -21.94
N ASP A 296 10.71 -5.51 -23.22
CA ASP A 296 9.88 -6.30 -24.13
C ASP A 296 9.35 -7.52 -23.40
N SER A 297 8.06 -7.54 -23.18
CA SER A 297 7.37 -8.32 -22.14
C SER A 297 7.22 -9.79 -22.52
N LEU A 298 8.10 -10.33 -23.32
CA LEU A 298 8.02 -11.73 -23.75
C LEU A 298 8.03 -12.73 -22.60
N ASP A 299 8.50 -12.34 -21.43
CA ASP A 299 8.40 -13.18 -20.21
C ASP A 299 7.71 -12.51 -19.02
N ALA A 300 7.68 -11.19 -18.94
CA ALA A 300 7.05 -10.49 -17.82
C ALA A 300 5.53 -10.74 -17.77
N SER A 301 4.83 -10.72 -18.89
CA SER A 301 3.38 -10.96 -18.94
C SER A 301 2.97 -12.38 -18.56
N LYS A 302 3.86 -13.36 -18.65
CA LYS A 302 3.60 -14.74 -18.24
C LYS A 302 3.78 -14.96 -16.74
N PHE A 303 4.54 -14.10 -16.07
CA PHE A 303 4.73 -14.10 -14.62
C PHE A 303 3.71 -13.25 -13.88
N TYR A 304 3.03 -12.41 -14.62
CA TYR A 304 2.14 -11.45 -14.08
C TYR A 304 0.81 -12.07 -13.81
N LEU A 305 0.40 -12.45 -12.72
CA LEU A 305 -0.93 -12.03 -12.40
C LEU A 305 -2.07 -13.01 -12.43
N LYS A 306 -2.14 -13.95 -13.31
CA LYS A 306 -3.21 -14.96 -13.25
C LYS A 306 -3.04 -15.93 -12.08
N ASP A 307 -1.80 -16.08 -11.59
CA ASP A 307 -1.49 -17.01 -10.50
C ASP A 307 -1.36 -16.35 -9.11
N ILE A 308 -1.38 -15.00 -9.03
CA ILE A 308 -1.30 -14.23 -7.77
C ILE A 308 -2.67 -13.65 -7.36
N VAL A 309 -3.69 -13.80 -8.17
CA VAL A 309 -4.97 -13.06 -8.15
C VAL A 309 -5.97 -13.48 -7.06
N ASN A 310 -5.65 -14.34 -6.14
CA ASN A 310 -6.56 -14.71 -5.05
C ASN A 310 -6.07 -14.16 -3.69
N PHE A 311 -6.17 -12.83 -3.52
CA PHE A 311 -6.20 -12.15 -2.23
C PHE A 311 -7.58 -11.55 -1.97
#